data_6e394d04001dc931d39fee6e6f9d44ec
#
_entry.id   6e394d04001dc931d39fee6e6f9d44ec
#
_cell.length_a   1.000
_cell.length_b   1.000
_cell.length_c   1.000
_cell.angle_alpha   90.00
_cell.angle_beta   90.00
_cell.angle_gamma   90.00
#
_symmetry.space_group_name_H-M   'P 1'
#
loop_
_entity.id
_entity.type
_entity.pdbx_description
1 polymer ?
#
loop_
_entity_poly.entity_id
_entity_poly.type
_entity_poly.pdbx_seq_one_letter_code
_entity_poly.pdbx_strand_id
1 'polypeptide(L)'
;VILDTVGMFDAVAALPEQLTVAADAAESVLPGLALPAHDDIANVVVLGMGVAGQAGTLLLEVAGPMMAVPVVVHRGYGVPNFVDPTTLVVAISFDGDTEETVEAAQAALDDGAELLCVSRGGKLAELAASVGAPHIRVEPDAPTERAALGALAVPALLALEEVGFFPGGRSWIDAAVEQVSRRRDALISEDNLARHLARRLGRAFPIVYGGNGLGGLAAERWKTQFNDNAKVAAFANQVPELTHNEVCGWGQDGDVTRQIFQLFLLRHDFEHPQVSRRLDLVDELLDEVVGAV
;
A
#
# COMPACT_ATOMS: atom_id res chain seq x y z
N VAL A 1 13.78 10.79 -25.14
CA VAL A 1 12.62 9.92 -25.42
C VAL A 1 12.42 9.06 -24.19
N ILE A 2 11.25 9.16 -23.55
CA ILE A 2 10.86 8.27 -22.45
C ILE A 2 10.36 6.98 -23.09
N LEU A 3 10.93 5.84 -22.69
CA LEU A 3 10.49 4.53 -23.13
C LEU A 3 9.43 4.00 -22.16
N ASP A 4 8.16 4.14 -22.50
CA ASP A 4 7.03 3.61 -21.75
C ASP A 4 6.24 2.61 -22.62
N THR A 5 6.69 1.37 -22.63
CA THR A 5 6.13 0.31 -23.49
C THR A 5 4.84 -0.29 -22.98
N VAL A 6 4.49 -0.01 -21.72
CA VAL A 6 3.30 -0.58 -21.07
C VAL A 6 2.27 0.47 -20.64
N GLY A 7 2.47 1.74 -21.01
CA GLY A 7 1.56 2.84 -20.69
C GLY A 7 1.50 3.18 -19.19
N MET A 8 2.64 3.09 -18.49
CA MET A 8 2.67 3.36 -17.04
C MET A 8 2.35 4.80 -16.68
N PHE A 9 2.70 5.78 -17.54
CA PHE A 9 2.32 7.19 -17.29
C PHE A 9 0.81 7.36 -17.28
N ASP A 10 0.11 6.78 -18.26
CA ASP A 10 -1.35 6.84 -18.34
C ASP A 10 -1.99 6.07 -17.18
N ALA A 11 -1.45 4.90 -16.83
CA ALA A 11 -1.94 4.11 -15.70
C ALA A 11 -1.79 4.82 -14.36
N VAL A 12 -0.68 5.52 -14.12
CA VAL A 12 -0.47 6.32 -12.91
C VAL A 12 -1.37 7.57 -12.91
N ALA A 13 -1.52 8.22 -14.05
CA ALA A 13 -2.40 9.37 -14.20
C ALA A 13 -3.88 9.02 -14.00
N ALA A 14 -4.29 7.79 -14.33
CA ALA A 14 -5.66 7.27 -14.15
C ALA A 14 -5.97 6.80 -12.72
N LEU A 15 -5.10 7.02 -11.74
CA LEU A 15 -5.35 6.57 -10.37
C LEU A 15 -6.67 7.10 -9.76
N PRO A 16 -7.06 8.39 -9.93
CA PRO A 16 -8.36 8.85 -9.43
C PRO A 16 -9.55 8.09 -10.02
N GLU A 17 -9.53 7.86 -11.32
CA GLU A 17 -10.57 7.11 -12.04
C GLU A 17 -10.57 5.63 -11.59
N GLN A 18 -9.40 5.04 -11.34
CA GLN A 18 -9.29 3.69 -10.81
C GLN A 18 -9.94 3.57 -9.42
N LEU A 19 -9.72 4.54 -8.52
CA LEU A 19 -10.35 4.55 -7.19
C LEU A 19 -11.88 4.59 -7.31
N THR A 20 -12.41 5.47 -8.18
CA THR A 20 -13.85 5.60 -8.42
C THR A 20 -14.46 4.31 -8.98
N VAL A 21 -13.87 3.78 -10.04
CA VAL A 21 -14.35 2.53 -10.69
C VAL A 21 -14.31 1.36 -9.71
N ALA A 22 -13.25 1.24 -8.93
CA ALA A 22 -13.13 0.18 -7.93
C ALA A 22 -14.18 0.32 -6.81
N ALA A 23 -14.51 1.55 -6.40
CA ALA A 23 -15.54 1.81 -5.40
C ALA A 23 -16.94 1.44 -5.94
N ASP A 24 -17.29 1.93 -7.12
CA ASP A 24 -18.59 1.66 -7.75
C ASP A 24 -18.80 0.17 -8.01
N ALA A 25 -17.75 -0.53 -8.47
CA ALA A 25 -17.77 -1.97 -8.69
C ALA A 25 -17.98 -2.75 -7.38
N ALA A 26 -17.26 -2.38 -6.32
CA ALA A 26 -17.38 -3.03 -5.02
C ALA A 26 -18.79 -2.82 -4.43
N GLU A 27 -19.30 -1.59 -4.41
CA GLU A 27 -20.65 -1.27 -3.90
C GLU A 27 -21.76 -2.03 -4.66
N SER A 28 -21.55 -2.33 -5.94
CA SER A 28 -22.55 -3.07 -6.72
C SER A 28 -22.68 -4.55 -6.30
N VAL A 29 -21.64 -5.13 -5.70
CA VAL A 29 -21.59 -6.56 -5.35
C VAL A 29 -21.66 -6.83 -3.85
N LEU A 30 -21.11 -5.95 -3.02
CA LEU A 30 -21.04 -6.12 -1.55
C LEU A 30 -22.37 -6.48 -0.89
N PRO A 31 -23.51 -5.81 -1.19
CA PRO A 31 -24.79 -6.14 -0.57
C PRO A 31 -25.29 -7.56 -0.85
N GLY A 32 -24.74 -8.21 -1.85
CA GLY A 32 -25.08 -9.61 -2.24
C GLY A 32 -24.12 -10.67 -1.70
N LEU A 33 -23.04 -10.26 -1.02
CA LEU A 33 -22.04 -11.17 -0.48
C LEU A 33 -22.41 -11.61 0.95
N ALA A 34 -22.14 -12.87 1.26
CA ALA A 34 -22.31 -13.42 2.60
C ALA A 34 -21.06 -13.08 3.45
N LEU A 35 -20.98 -11.82 3.91
CA LEU A 35 -19.93 -11.38 4.82
C LEU A 35 -20.23 -11.82 6.27
N PRO A 36 -19.21 -12.05 7.10
CA PRO A 36 -19.42 -12.39 8.52
C PRO A 36 -20.03 -11.22 9.28
N ALA A 37 -20.74 -11.52 10.38
CA ALA A 37 -21.25 -10.49 11.25
C ALA A 37 -20.12 -9.82 12.03
N HIS A 38 -20.21 -8.50 12.21
CA HIS A 38 -19.23 -7.69 12.96
C HIS A 38 -18.85 -8.33 14.33
N ASP A 39 -19.87 -8.76 15.08
CA ASP A 39 -19.67 -9.26 16.46
C ASP A 39 -19.02 -10.64 16.53
N ASP A 40 -18.95 -11.36 15.41
CA ASP A 40 -18.32 -12.69 15.33
C ASP A 40 -16.80 -12.58 15.06
N ILE A 41 -16.29 -11.39 14.73
CA ILE A 41 -14.90 -11.18 14.36
C ILE A 41 -14.10 -10.51 15.48
N ALA A 42 -13.03 -11.19 15.93
CA ALA A 42 -12.11 -10.73 16.96
C ALA A 42 -10.83 -10.08 16.40
N ASN A 43 -10.46 -10.40 15.16
CA ASN A 43 -9.29 -9.80 14.47
C ASN A 43 -9.41 -9.91 12.95
N VAL A 44 -8.64 -9.10 12.24
CA VAL A 44 -8.57 -9.10 10.77
C VAL A 44 -7.13 -9.41 10.35
N VAL A 45 -6.94 -10.38 9.47
CA VAL A 45 -5.65 -10.69 8.85
C VAL A 45 -5.73 -10.41 7.35
N VAL A 46 -4.86 -9.55 6.84
CA VAL A 46 -4.79 -9.24 5.40
C VAL A 46 -3.60 -9.98 4.81
N LEU A 47 -3.87 -10.87 3.86
CA LEU A 47 -2.87 -11.63 3.13
C LEU A 47 -2.58 -10.95 1.79
N GLY A 48 -1.31 -10.79 1.44
CA GLY A 48 -0.93 -10.26 0.13
C GLY A 48 0.55 -9.97 0.01
N MET A 49 1.08 -10.07 -1.20
CA MET A 49 2.47 -9.78 -1.54
C MET A 49 2.57 -8.50 -2.39
N GLY A 50 3.76 -7.89 -2.44
CA GLY A 50 3.99 -6.72 -3.30
C GLY A 50 2.95 -5.61 -3.11
N VAL A 51 2.30 -5.19 -4.21
CA VAL A 51 1.26 -4.15 -4.17
C VAL A 51 0.02 -4.59 -3.38
N ALA A 52 -0.32 -5.87 -3.38
CA ALA A 52 -1.43 -6.40 -2.57
C ALA A 52 -1.10 -6.33 -1.06
N GLY A 53 0.15 -6.61 -0.68
CA GLY A 53 0.62 -6.37 0.69
C GLY A 53 0.61 -4.88 1.06
N GLN A 54 0.90 -3.98 0.12
CA GLN A 54 0.75 -2.53 0.33
C GLN A 54 -0.71 -2.11 0.47
N ALA A 55 -1.64 -2.73 -0.27
CA ALA A 55 -3.06 -2.55 -0.06
C ALA A 55 -3.48 -2.97 1.36
N GLY A 56 -2.97 -4.10 1.85
CA GLY A 56 -3.17 -4.51 3.25
C GLY A 56 -2.61 -3.50 4.26
N THR A 57 -1.41 -2.98 4.02
CA THR A 57 -0.86 -1.92 4.88
C THR A 57 -1.70 -0.64 4.81
N LEU A 58 -2.28 -0.30 3.64
CA LEU A 58 -3.20 0.82 3.53
C LEU A 58 -4.46 0.62 4.39
N LEU A 59 -5.03 -0.59 4.40
CA LEU A 59 -6.15 -0.93 5.28
C LEU A 59 -5.77 -0.74 6.76
N LEU A 60 -4.62 -1.28 7.15
CA LEU A 60 -4.09 -1.14 8.52
C LEU A 60 -3.97 0.33 8.92
N GLU A 61 -3.38 1.18 8.07
CA GLU A 61 -3.07 2.57 8.42
C GLU A 61 -4.28 3.51 8.32
N VAL A 62 -5.27 3.19 7.47
CA VAL A 62 -6.47 4.03 7.27
C VAL A 62 -7.62 3.56 8.15
N ALA A 63 -7.98 2.29 8.10
CA ALA A 63 -9.11 1.74 8.85
C ALA A 63 -8.70 1.31 10.27
N GLY A 64 -7.52 0.73 10.45
CA GLY A 64 -7.06 0.19 11.73
C GLY A 64 -7.19 1.12 12.93
N PRO A 65 -6.84 2.42 12.85
CA PRO A 65 -7.02 3.35 13.97
C PRO A 65 -8.48 3.56 14.42
N MET A 66 -9.46 3.21 13.59
CA MET A 66 -10.89 3.32 13.88
C MET A 66 -11.53 1.98 14.26
N MET A 67 -10.83 0.87 14.03
CA MET A 67 -11.35 -0.46 14.30
C MET A 67 -11.19 -0.85 15.77
N ALA A 68 -12.20 -1.53 16.31
CA ALA A 68 -12.15 -2.08 17.66
C ALA A 68 -11.34 -3.38 17.75
N VAL A 69 -11.00 -3.98 16.62
CA VAL A 69 -10.25 -5.23 16.51
C VAL A 69 -8.90 -4.99 15.83
N PRO A 70 -7.85 -5.76 16.17
CA PRO A 70 -6.55 -5.60 15.54
C PRO A 70 -6.57 -6.02 14.06
N VAL A 71 -5.78 -5.32 13.25
CA VAL A 71 -5.49 -5.67 11.85
C VAL A 71 -4.03 -6.09 11.74
N VAL A 72 -3.76 -7.24 11.14
CA VAL A 72 -2.42 -7.76 10.90
C VAL A 72 -2.22 -7.96 9.40
N VAL A 73 -1.15 -7.43 8.85
CA VAL A 73 -0.77 -7.67 7.45
C VAL A 73 0.28 -8.78 7.40
N HIS A 74 -0.08 -9.90 6.80
CA HIS A 74 0.81 -11.05 6.65
C HIS A 74 1.31 -11.16 5.20
N ARG A 75 2.63 -11.17 5.05
CA ARG A 75 3.32 -11.24 3.76
C ARG A 75 4.23 -12.47 3.74
N GLY A 76 3.68 -13.63 3.39
CA GLY A 76 4.43 -14.88 3.39
C GLY A 76 3.53 -16.09 3.32
N TYR A 77 4.15 -17.26 3.52
CA TYR A 77 3.47 -18.55 3.60
C TYR A 77 2.88 -18.79 4.97
N GLY A 78 1.89 -19.68 5.05
CA GLY A 78 1.17 -20.01 6.27
C GLY A 78 0.38 -18.83 6.83
N VAL A 79 -0.11 -18.98 8.04
CA VAL A 79 -0.80 -17.93 8.80
C VAL A 79 -0.31 -17.89 10.24
N PRO A 80 -0.43 -16.74 10.93
CA PRO A 80 -0.13 -16.67 12.37
C PRO A 80 -1.00 -17.63 13.18
N ASN A 81 -0.44 -18.26 14.22
CA ASN A 81 -1.11 -19.26 15.07
C ASN A 81 -2.35 -18.75 15.83
N PHE A 82 -2.63 -17.46 15.81
CA PHE A 82 -3.85 -16.90 16.41
C PHE A 82 -5.05 -16.90 15.45
N VAL A 83 -4.85 -17.26 14.19
CA VAL A 83 -5.93 -17.37 13.20
C VAL A 83 -6.84 -18.52 13.61
N ASP A 84 -8.14 -18.21 13.71
CA ASP A 84 -9.16 -19.14 14.20
C ASP A 84 -10.54 -18.76 13.59
N PRO A 85 -11.65 -19.43 13.94
CA PRO A 85 -12.98 -19.12 13.42
C PRO A 85 -13.49 -17.69 13.71
N THR A 86 -12.85 -16.93 14.58
CA THR A 86 -13.19 -15.53 14.85
C THR A 86 -12.31 -14.54 14.04
N THR A 87 -11.48 -15.04 13.15
CA THR A 87 -10.61 -14.23 12.29
C THR A 87 -11.27 -14.00 10.94
N LEU A 88 -11.36 -12.73 10.53
CA LEU A 88 -11.63 -12.38 9.13
C LEU A 88 -10.33 -12.29 8.36
N VAL A 89 -10.13 -13.17 7.40
CA VAL A 89 -8.99 -13.16 6.49
C VAL A 89 -9.39 -12.48 5.18
N VAL A 90 -8.70 -11.39 4.84
CA VAL A 90 -8.85 -10.66 3.57
C VAL A 90 -7.67 -11.02 2.68
N ALA A 91 -7.85 -11.93 1.75
CA ALA A 91 -6.81 -12.37 0.83
C ALA A 91 -6.83 -11.54 -0.45
N ILE A 92 -5.73 -10.82 -0.72
CA ILE A 92 -5.60 -9.89 -1.84
C ILE A 92 -4.51 -10.37 -2.80
N SER A 93 -4.86 -10.52 -4.08
CA SER A 93 -3.89 -10.81 -5.15
C SER A 93 -4.40 -10.24 -6.46
N PHE A 94 -3.55 -9.55 -7.23
CA PHE A 94 -3.98 -8.91 -8.48
C PHE A 94 -4.53 -9.91 -9.49
N ASP A 95 -3.75 -10.93 -9.84
CA ASP A 95 -4.16 -12.01 -10.76
C ASP A 95 -4.91 -13.16 -10.06
N GLY A 96 -4.70 -13.31 -8.74
CA GLY A 96 -5.24 -14.39 -7.93
C GLY A 96 -4.37 -15.65 -7.89
N ASP A 97 -3.16 -15.59 -8.43
CA ASP A 97 -2.27 -16.75 -8.54
C ASP A 97 -0.99 -16.63 -7.70
N THR A 98 -0.85 -15.57 -6.89
CA THR A 98 0.30 -15.39 -5.98
C THR A 98 0.39 -16.58 -5.02
N GLU A 99 1.47 -17.35 -5.12
CA GLU A 99 1.63 -18.64 -4.42
C GLU A 99 1.49 -18.50 -2.91
N GLU A 100 2.18 -17.52 -2.32
CA GLU A 100 2.16 -17.25 -0.88
C GLU A 100 0.74 -16.89 -0.40
N THR A 101 0.02 -16.06 -1.17
CA THR A 101 -1.33 -15.61 -0.80
C THR A 101 -2.34 -16.76 -0.90
N VAL A 102 -2.25 -17.59 -1.92
CA VAL A 102 -3.15 -18.75 -2.12
C VAL A 102 -2.92 -19.80 -1.04
N GLU A 103 -1.66 -20.10 -0.75
CA GLU A 103 -1.31 -21.08 0.28
C GLU A 103 -1.73 -20.60 1.67
N ALA A 104 -1.45 -19.33 2.01
CA ALA A 104 -1.87 -18.75 3.28
C ALA A 104 -3.40 -18.67 3.42
N ALA A 105 -4.14 -18.39 2.34
CA ALA A 105 -5.60 -18.40 2.35
C ALA A 105 -6.16 -19.83 2.60
N GLN A 106 -5.53 -20.84 2.01
CA GLN A 106 -5.89 -22.23 2.28
C GLN A 106 -5.61 -22.61 3.75
N ALA A 107 -4.43 -22.24 4.28
CA ALA A 107 -4.08 -22.49 5.68
C ALA A 107 -5.07 -21.84 6.65
N ALA A 108 -5.50 -20.61 6.35
CA ALA A 108 -6.52 -19.91 7.13
C ALA A 108 -7.86 -20.64 7.14
N LEU A 109 -8.29 -21.17 6.00
CA LEU A 109 -9.51 -21.98 5.90
C LEU A 109 -9.40 -23.29 6.69
N ASP A 110 -8.22 -23.92 6.68
CA ASP A 110 -7.98 -25.16 7.44
C ASP A 110 -8.05 -24.91 8.96
N ASP A 111 -7.71 -23.67 9.40
CA ASP A 111 -7.85 -23.20 10.78
C ASP A 111 -9.27 -22.66 11.09
N GLY A 112 -10.18 -22.68 10.10
CA GLY A 112 -11.59 -22.32 10.24
C GLY A 112 -11.91 -20.84 10.12
N ALA A 113 -10.98 -20.00 9.68
CA ALA A 113 -11.19 -18.57 9.54
C ALA A 113 -12.23 -18.23 8.46
N GLU A 114 -12.90 -17.08 8.64
CA GLU A 114 -13.77 -16.48 7.63
C GLU A 114 -12.90 -15.84 6.52
N LEU A 115 -13.15 -16.21 5.26
CA LEU A 115 -12.36 -15.77 4.11
C LEU A 115 -13.13 -14.79 3.23
N LEU A 116 -12.49 -13.68 2.89
CA LEU A 116 -12.86 -12.76 1.81
C LEU A 116 -11.71 -12.65 0.81
N CYS A 117 -12.00 -12.84 -0.47
CA CYS A 117 -11.00 -12.73 -1.53
C CYS A 117 -11.21 -11.47 -2.39
N VAL A 118 -10.10 -10.81 -2.75
CA VAL A 118 -10.06 -9.69 -3.69
C VAL A 118 -9.04 -9.99 -4.78
N SER A 119 -9.49 -10.30 -5.98
CA SER A 119 -8.62 -10.63 -7.12
C SER A 119 -9.33 -10.49 -8.45
N ARG A 120 -8.56 -10.50 -9.55
CA ARG A 120 -9.14 -10.57 -10.91
C ARG A 120 -9.74 -11.94 -11.23
N GLY A 121 -9.34 -12.98 -10.53
CA GLY A 121 -9.71 -14.36 -10.75
C GLY A 121 -8.68 -15.31 -10.16
N GLY A 122 -8.17 -16.23 -10.97
CA GLY A 122 -7.11 -17.16 -10.63
C GLY A 122 -7.49 -18.16 -9.54
N LYS A 123 -6.49 -18.82 -8.96
CA LYS A 123 -6.65 -19.84 -7.91
C LYS A 123 -7.36 -19.31 -6.67
N LEU A 124 -7.18 -18.02 -6.35
CA LEU A 124 -7.83 -17.41 -5.21
C LEU A 124 -9.35 -17.34 -5.40
N ALA A 125 -9.83 -17.01 -6.62
CA ALA A 125 -11.25 -17.04 -6.94
C ALA A 125 -11.80 -18.49 -6.98
N GLU A 126 -11.02 -19.45 -7.49
CA GLU A 126 -11.37 -20.88 -7.46
C GLU A 126 -11.49 -21.39 -6.01
N LEU A 127 -10.55 -21.01 -5.14
CA LEU A 127 -10.57 -21.35 -3.72
C LEU A 127 -11.83 -20.78 -3.05
N ALA A 128 -12.11 -19.48 -3.24
CA ALA A 128 -13.32 -18.85 -2.70
C ALA A 128 -14.58 -19.57 -3.17
N ALA A 129 -14.70 -19.86 -4.46
CA ALA A 129 -15.85 -20.58 -5.02
C ALA A 129 -16.02 -22.00 -4.45
N SER A 130 -14.92 -22.70 -4.17
CA SER A 130 -14.94 -24.08 -3.65
C SER A 130 -15.54 -24.19 -2.25
N VAL A 131 -15.42 -23.12 -1.44
CA VAL A 131 -15.94 -23.08 -0.05
C VAL A 131 -17.12 -22.11 0.11
N GLY A 132 -17.56 -21.45 -0.96
CA GLY A 132 -18.63 -20.45 -0.92
C GLY A 132 -18.23 -19.15 -0.23
N ALA A 133 -16.93 -18.85 -0.14
CA ALA A 133 -16.45 -17.59 0.44
C ALA A 133 -16.69 -16.40 -0.49
N PRO A 134 -16.92 -15.19 0.05
CA PRO A 134 -17.04 -13.98 -0.72
C PRO A 134 -15.80 -13.70 -1.60
N HIS A 135 -16.03 -13.33 -2.86
CA HIS A 135 -14.99 -12.90 -3.78
C HIS A 135 -15.41 -11.59 -4.46
N ILE A 136 -14.62 -10.55 -4.25
CA ILE A 136 -14.78 -9.29 -4.97
C ILE A 136 -13.81 -9.30 -6.14
N ARG A 137 -14.37 -9.31 -7.35
CA ARG A 137 -13.58 -9.26 -8.56
C ARG A 137 -13.02 -7.86 -8.75
N VAL A 138 -11.70 -7.80 -8.94
CA VAL A 138 -11.00 -6.57 -9.29
C VAL A 138 -11.19 -6.28 -10.77
N GLU A 139 -11.82 -5.16 -11.07
CA GLU A 139 -12.05 -4.66 -12.42
C GLU A 139 -11.18 -3.42 -12.64
N PRO A 140 -9.96 -3.53 -13.11
CA PRO A 140 -9.19 -2.39 -13.52
C PRO A 140 -8.65 -2.54 -14.92
N ASP A 141 -8.52 -1.43 -15.56
CA ASP A 141 -7.68 -1.25 -16.73
C ASP A 141 -6.20 -1.06 -16.37
N ALA A 142 -5.75 -1.51 -15.18
CA ALA A 142 -4.35 -1.42 -14.81
C ALA A 142 -3.51 -2.37 -15.69
N PRO A 143 -2.48 -1.88 -16.37
CA PRO A 143 -1.69 -2.71 -17.28
C PRO A 143 -0.83 -3.73 -16.56
N THR A 144 -0.55 -3.48 -15.27
CA THR A 144 0.25 -4.34 -14.40
C THR A 144 -0.19 -4.17 -12.94
N GLU A 145 0.13 -5.17 -12.10
CA GLU A 145 -0.18 -5.14 -10.67
C GLU A 145 0.37 -3.90 -9.95
N ARG A 146 1.58 -3.43 -10.29
CA ARG A 146 2.22 -2.26 -9.65
C ARG A 146 1.46 -0.94 -9.87
N ALA A 147 0.53 -0.90 -10.82
CA ALA A 147 -0.37 0.22 -11.03
C ALA A 147 -1.75 0.05 -10.37
N ALA A 148 -2.03 -1.08 -9.72
CA ALA A 148 -3.36 -1.48 -9.28
C ALA A 148 -3.66 -1.23 -7.79
N LEU A 149 -2.89 -0.36 -7.10
CA LEU A 149 -3.08 -0.16 -5.65
C LEU A 149 -4.51 0.22 -5.29
N GLY A 150 -5.12 1.16 -6.01
CA GLY A 150 -6.50 1.60 -5.76
C GLY A 150 -7.51 0.47 -6.01
N ALA A 151 -7.33 -0.26 -7.11
CA ALA A 151 -8.21 -1.37 -7.48
C ALA A 151 -8.18 -2.54 -6.48
N LEU A 152 -7.08 -2.69 -5.72
CA LEU A 152 -6.95 -3.74 -4.70
C LEU A 152 -7.38 -3.26 -3.30
N ALA A 153 -7.02 -2.03 -2.93
CA ALA A 153 -7.29 -1.52 -1.60
C ALA A 153 -8.75 -1.08 -1.40
N VAL A 154 -9.35 -0.43 -2.42
CA VAL A 154 -10.70 0.13 -2.30
C VAL A 154 -11.78 -0.93 -2.04
N PRO A 155 -11.84 -2.05 -2.79
CA PRO A 155 -12.84 -3.09 -2.52
C PRO A 155 -12.70 -3.68 -1.11
N ALA A 156 -11.46 -3.86 -0.64
CA ALA A 156 -11.21 -4.38 0.70
C ALA A 156 -11.60 -3.39 1.81
N LEU A 157 -11.36 -2.07 1.62
CA LEU A 157 -11.84 -1.03 2.55
C LEU A 157 -13.37 -0.98 2.63
N LEU A 158 -14.06 -1.05 1.48
CA LEU A 158 -15.52 -1.05 1.44
C LEU A 158 -16.11 -2.35 2.00
N ALA A 159 -15.42 -3.48 1.88
CA ALA A 159 -15.83 -4.70 2.57
C ALA A 159 -15.73 -4.56 4.10
N LEU A 160 -14.70 -3.89 4.62
CA LEU A 160 -14.62 -3.57 6.05
C LEU A 160 -15.73 -2.60 6.48
N GLU A 161 -16.15 -1.67 5.62
CA GLU A 161 -17.31 -0.81 5.86
C GLU A 161 -18.60 -1.63 5.94
N GLU A 162 -18.83 -2.54 5.00
CA GLU A 162 -20.02 -3.41 4.97
C GLU A 162 -20.11 -4.32 6.19
N VAL A 163 -18.97 -4.86 6.67
CA VAL A 163 -18.90 -5.60 7.94
C VAL A 163 -19.15 -4.70 9.15
N GLY A 164 -18.95 -3.37 9.03
CA GLY A 164 -19.17 -2.41 10.11
C GLY A 164 -17.89 -1.93 10.82
N PHE A 165 -16.70 -2.31 10.35
CA PHE A 165 -15.42 -1.92 10.95
C PHE A 165 -14.92 -0.55 10.53
N PHE A 166 -15.35 -0.05 9.36
CA PHE A 166 -14.84 1.20 8.79
C PHE A 166 -15.99 2.11 8.32
N PRO A 167 -16.78 2.69 9.24
CA PRO A 167 -17.94 3.48 8.87
C PRO A 167 -17.55 4.75 8.10
N GLY A 168 -18.24 4.99 6.98
CA GLY A 168 -17.99 6.13 6.11
C GLY A 168 -16.83 5.92 5.13
N GLY A 169 -16.43 4.68 4.86
CA GLY A 169 -15.36 4.32 3.94
C GLY A 169 -15.51 4.93 2.56
N ARG A 170 -16.74 4.93 2.00
CA ARG A 170 -17.04 5.59 0.73
C ARG A 170 -16.67 7.09 0.75
N SER A 171 -17.03 7.80 1.80
CA SER A 171 -16.72 9.25 1.92
C SER A 171 -15.21 9.51 1.99
N TRP A 172 -14.46 8.63 2.63
CA TRP A 172 -13.00 8.70 2.65
C TRP A 172 -12.39 8.49 1.26
N ILE A 173 -12.93 7.53 0.51
CA ILE A 173 -12.51 7.24 -0.87
C ILE A 173 -12.81 8.44 -1.78
N ASP A 174 -14.00 9.04 -1.70
CA ASP A 174 -14.37 10.20 -2.50
C ASP A 174 -13.47 11.41 -2.21
N ALA A 175 -13.13 11.66 -0.94
CA ALA A 175 -12.17 12.69 -0.56
C ALA A 175 -10.75 12.39 -1.08
N ALA A 176 -10.33 11.12 -1.06
CA ALA A 176 -9.06 10.70 -1.63
C ALA A 176 -9.03 10.89 -3.16
N VAL A 177 -10.10 10.55 -3.88
CA VAL A 177 -10.24 10.78 -5.33
C VAL A 177 -10.06 12.27 -5.65
N GLU A 178 -10.70 13.16 -4.90
CA GLU A 178 -10.57 14.61 -5.09
C GLU A 178 -9.12 15.08 -4.87
N GLN A 179 -8.48 14.63 -3.80
CA GLN A 179 -7.10 15.00 -3.48
C GLN A 179 -6.10 14.46 -4.51
N VAL A 180 -6.23 13.19 -4.89
CA VAL A 180 -5.35 12.54 -5.88
C VAL A 180 -5.53 13.19 -7.25
N SER A 181 -6.76 13.57 -7.64
CA SER A 181 -7.03 14.32 -8.88
C SER A 181 -6.28 15.64 -8.90
N ARG A 182 -6.38 16.44 -7.83
CA ARG A 182 -5.64 17.73 -7.74
C ARG A 182 -4.12 17.54 -7.84
N ARG A 183 -3.58 16.51 -7.18
CA ARG A 183 -2.13 16.21 -7.23
C ARG A 183 -1.70 15.71 -8.60
N ARG A 184 -2.49 14.83 -9.22
CA ARG A 184 -2.25 14.36 -10.59
C ARG A 184 -2.15 15.55 -11.55
N ASP A 185 -3.14 16.45 -11.55
CA ASP A 185 -3.21 17.57 -12.48
C ASP A 185 -1.99 18.50 -12.33
N ALA A 186 -1.50 18.68 -11.10
CA ALA A 186 -0.25 19.41 -10.86
C ALA A 186 1.00 18.66 -11.37
N LEU A 187 1.01 17.30 -11.29
CA LEU A 187 2.18 16.47 -11.62
C LEU A 187 2.26 16.07 -13.10
N ILE A 188 1.17 16.16 -13.87
CA ILE A 188 1.18 15.89 -15.32
C ILE A 188 1.50 17.13 -16.15
N SER A 189 1.53 18.33 -15.55
CA SER A 189 1.91 19.57 -16.23
C SER A 189 3.32 19.45 -16.82
N GLU A 190 3.62 20.28 -17.84
CA GLU A 190 4.91 20.24 -18.53
C GLU A 190 6.09 20.54 -17.60
N ASP A 191 5.93 21.51 -16.71
CA ASP A 191 6.88 21.84 -15.66
C ASP A 191 6.30 21.47 -14.29
N ASN A 192 6.82 20.42 -13.68
CA ASN A 192 6.27 19.84 -12.45
C ASN A 192 7.35 19.33 -11.50
N LEU A 193 6.97 19.20 -10.22
CA LEU A 193 7.86 18.76 -9.15
C LEU A 193 8.48 17.37 -9.44
N ALA A 194 7.72 16.41 -9.95
CA ALA A 194 8.24 15.07 -10.19
C ALA A 194 9.38 15.06 -11.22
N ARG A 195 9.26 15.88 -12.27
CA ARG A 195 10.34 16.04 -13.27
C ARG A 195 11.58 16.73 -12.69
N HIS A 196 11.39 17.72 -11.80
CA HIS A 196 12.51 18.37 -11.11
C HIS A 196 13.25 17.37 -10.21
N LEU A 197 12.51 16.61 -9.39
CA LEU A 197 13.08 15.59 -8.52
C LEU A 197 13.80 14.50 -9.32
N ALA A 198 13.22 14.03 -10.42
CA ALA A 198 13.84 13.02 -11.29
C ALA A 198 15.16 13.52 -11.92
N ARG A 199 15.22 14.80 -12.31
CA ARG A 199 16.46 15.41 -12.84
C ARG A 199 17.53 15.53 -11.75
N ARG A 200 17.15 15.92 -10.54
CA ARG A 200 18.08 16.04 -9.39
C ARG A 200 18.60 14.68 -8.97
N LEU A 201 17.75 13.65 -8.90
CA LEU A 201 18.15 12.26 -8.59
C LEU A 201 19.22 11.78 -9.58
N GLY A 202 19.09 12.06 -10.87
CA GLY A 202 20.08 11.71 -11.88
C GLY A 202 20.41 10.23 -11.92
N ARG A 203 21.59 9.85 -11.43
CA ARG A 203 22.09 8.47 -11.36
C ARG A 203 22.32 7.99 -9.93
N ALA A 204 21.92 8.77 -8.93
CA ALA A 204 22.04 8.39 -7.53
C ALA A 204 20.98 7.33 -7.15
N PHE A 205 21.23 6.65 -6.04
CA PHE A 205 20.28 5.72 -5.45
C PHE A 205 19.33 6.47 -4.51
N PRO A 206 18.00 6.38 -4.71
CA PRO A 206 17.06 7.02 -3.82
C PRO A 206 16.95 6.28 -2.48
N ILE A 207 16.96 7.06 -1.41
CA ILE A 207 16.57 6.65 -0.07
C ILE A 207 15.32 7.43 0.28
N VAL A 208 14.29 6.75 0.74
CA VAL A 208 13.00 7.36 1.02
C VAL A 208 12.63 7.12 2.47
N TYR A 209 12.53 8.19 3.25
CA TYR A 209 12.08 8.13 4.64
C TYR A 209 10.72 8.78 4.80
N GLY A 210 9.89 8.20 5.65
CA GLY A 210 8.61 8.76 6.05
C GLY A 210 8.35 8.57 7.54
N GLY A 211 7.38 9.24 8.09
CA GLY A 211 6.87 8.93 9.42
C GLY A 211 6.18 7.57 9.43
N ASN A 212 6.23 6.85 10.56
CA ASN A 212 5.49 5.58 10.69
C ASN A 212 4.00 5.77 10.36
N GLY A 213 3.35 4.69 9.98
CA GLY A 213 1.99 4.75 9.45
C GLY A 213 1.97 5.13 7.96
N LEU A 214 1.13 6.08 7.59
CA LEU A 214 0.96 6.51 6.18
C LEU A 214 2.26 6.96 5.52
N GLY A 215 3.13 7.65 6.25
CA GLY A 215 4.45 8.07 5.73
C GLY A 215 5.36 6.89 5.43
N GLY A 216 5.38 5.88 6.31
CA GLY A 216 6.14 4.65 6.11
C GLY A 216 5.63 3.84 4.91
N LEU A 217 4.31 3.72 4.76
CA LEU A 217 3.69 3.09 3.59
C LEU A 217 4.04 3.85 2.30
N ALA A 218 3.97 5.18 2.33
CA ALA A 218 4.34 5.99 1.17
C ALA A 218 5.82 5.81 0.80
N ALA A 219 6.72 5.74 1.78
CA ALA A 219 8.15 5.51 1.56
C ALA A 219 8.40 4.12 0.95
N GLU A 220 7.77 3.06 1.46
CA GLU A 220 7.80 1.72 0.88
C GLU A 220 7.27 1.73 -0.56
N ARG A 221 6.15 2.44 -0.80
CA ARG A 221 5.57 2.56 -2.13
C ARG A 221 6.51 3.26 -3.11
N TRP A 222 7.13 4.37 -2.73
CA TRP A 222 8.12 5.06 -3.58
C TRP A 222 9.28 4.14 -3.91
N LYS A 223 9.84 3.44 -2.90
CA LYS A 223 10.91 2.48 -3.10
C LYS A 223 10.53 1.41 -4.14
N THR A 224 9.36 0.80 -4.02
CA THR A 224 8.92 -0.23 -4.97
C THR A 224 8.69 0.34 -6.37
N GLN A 225 8.13 1.56 -6.50
CA GLN A 225 7.96 2.22 -7.78
C GLN A 225 9.31 2.56 -8.46
N PHE A 226 10.32 2.96 -7.71
CA PHE A 226 11.68 3.10 -8.25
C PHE A 226 12.23 1.77 -8.75
N ASN A 227 12.08 0.69 -7.97
CA ASN A 227 12.55 -0.63 -8.38
C ASN A 227 11.81 -1.12 -9.65
N ASP A 228 10.48 -1.01 -9.68
CA ASP A 228 9.65 -1.61 -10.72
C ASP A 228 9.61 -0.81 -12.02
N ASN A 229 9.63 0.51 -11.94
CA ASN A 229 9.51 1.36 -13.13
C ASN A 229 10.85 1.94 -13.59
N ALA A 230 11.63 2.51 -12.69
CA ALA A 230 12.94 3.09 -13.03
C ALA A 230 14.06 2.05 -13.12
N LYS A 231 13.84 0.81 -12.63
CA LYS A 231 14.84 -0.26 -12.55
C LYS A 231 16.11 0.15 -11.79
N VAL A 232 15.91 0.96 -10.76
CA VAL A 232 16.96 1.48 -9.87
C VAL A 232 16.79 0.88 -8.49
N ALA A 233 17.88 0.45 -7.87
CA ALA A 233 17.87 0.05 -6.47
C ALA A 233 17.48 1.25 -5.61
N ALA A 234 16.53 1.05 -4.72
CA ALA A 234 16.01 2.08 -3.83
C ALA A 234 15.80 1.49 -2.43
N PHE A 235 15.89 2.33 -1.42
CA PHE A 235 15.76 1.93 -0.02
C PHE A 235 14.71 2.80 0.65
N ALA A 236 14.03 2.23 1.65
CA ALA A 236 13.04 2.95 2.42
C ALA A 236 13.16 2.57 3.89
N ASN A 237 12.89 3.53 4.76
CA ASN A 237 12.77 3.29 6.19
C ASN A 237 11.82 4.33 6.81
N GLN A 238 11.52 4.19 8.09
CA GLN A 238 10.56 5.04 8.77
C GLN A 238 11.07 5.57 10.11
N VAL A 239 10.68 6.82 10.39
CA VAL A 239 10.81 7.45 11.69
C VAL A 239 9.60 7.04 12.55
N PRO A 240 9.78 6.70 13.86
CA PRO A 240 10.96 6.94 14.67
C PRO A 240 12.04 5.85 14.64
N GLU A 241 11.77 4.65 14.11
CA GLU A 241 12.67 3.49 14.23
C GLU A 241 14.09 3.76 13.69
N LEU A 242 14.22 4.34 12.49
CA LEU A 242 15.53 4.62 11.90
C LEU A 242 16.42 5.54 12.76
N THR A 243 15.83 6.35 13.64
CA THR A 243 16.58 7.23 14.54
C THR A 243 17.21 6.49 15.72
N HIS A 244 16.90 5.21 15.92
CA HIS A 244 17.50 4.36 16.95
C HIS A 244 18.69 3.53 16.44
N ASN A 245 18.92 3.51 15.12
CA ASN A 245 19.97 2.67 14.52
C ASN A 245 20.56 3.29 13.24
N GLU A 246 19.80 3.37 12.15
CA GLU A 246 20.31 3.70 10.81
C GLU A 246 20.95 5.09 10.73
N VAL A 247 20.41 6.08 11.44
CA VAL A 247 20.95 7.44 11.46
C VAL A 247 22.42 7.47 11.91
N CYS A 248 22.85 6.54 12.77
CA CYS A 248 24.21 6.43 13.24
C CYS A 248 25.20 5.87 12.17
N GLY A 249 24.68 5.27 11.12
CA GLY A 249 25.49 4.67 10.04
C GLY A 249 25.99 5.66 8.99
N TRP A 250 25.50 6.88 8.99
CA TRP A 250 25.75 7.83 7.90
C TRP A 250 27.03 8.67 8.04
N GLY A 251 27.69 8.72 9.15
CA GLY A 251 28.78 9.65 9.40
C GLY A 251 30.16 9.24 8.84
N GLN A 252 30.44 7.93 8.81
CA GLN A 252 31.80 7.40 8.57
C GLN A 252 32.29 7.67 7.13
N ASP A 253 31.45 7.46 6.12
CA ASP A 253 31.80 7.53 4.71
C ASP A 253 31.02 8.64 3.98
N GLY A 254 30.80 9.79 4.63
CA GLY A 254 29.98 10.89 4.14
C GLY A 254 30.43 11.47 2.80
N ASP A 255 31.73 11.44 2.51
CA ASP A 255 32.30 11.85 1.23
C ASP A 255 31.88 10.93 0.07
N VAL A 256 31.63 9.64 0.34
CA VAL A 256 31.13 8.64 -0.63
C VAL A 256 29.61 8.70 -0.70
N THR A 257 28.92 8.60 0.44
CA THR A 257 27.45 8.50 0.51
C THR A 257 26.77 9.73 -0.11
N ARG A 258 27.32 10.92 0.06
CA ARG A 258 26.85 12.16 -0.56
C ARG A 258 26.86 12.12 -2.10
N GLN A 259 27.76 11.33 -2.70
CA GLN A 259 27.87 11.25 -4.16
C GLN A 259 26.93 10.21 -4.77
N ILE A 260 26.51 9.19 -3.99
CA ILE A 260 25.80 8.03 -4.53
C ILE A 260 24.35 7.93 -4.06
N PHE A 261 23.97 8.58 -2.95
CA PHE A 261 22.61 8.56 -2.42
C PHE A 261 21.93 9.91 -2.50
N GLN A 262 20.61 9.86 -2.71
CA GLN A 262 19.72 11.01 -2.63
C GLN A 262 18.60 10.68 -1.64
N LEU A 263 18.40 11.55 -0.65
CA LEU A 263 17.39 11.40 0.38
C LEU A 263 16.10 12.13 -0.02
N PHE A 264 14.98 11.42 0.11
CA PHE A 264 13.62 11.94 0.01
C PHE A 264 12.94 11.81 1.38
N LEU A 265 12.48 12.91 1.94
CA LEU A 265 11.67 12.93 3.15
C LEU A 265 10.19 13.14 2.78
N LEU A 266 9.36 12.13 2.99
CA LEU A 266 7.93 12.22 2.76
C LEU A 266 7.22 12.71 4.03
N ARG A 267 6.54 13.85 3.90
CA ARG A 267 5.89 14.55 5.01
C ARG A 267 4.38 14.64 4.78
N HIS A 268 3.60 14.63 5.85
CA HIS A 268 2.16 14.85 5.79
C HIS A 268 1.63 15.51 7.07
N ASP A 269 0.45 16.14 6.98
CA ASP A 269 -0.13 16.96 8.06
C ASP A 269 -0.61 16.14 9.28
N PHE A 270 -0.73 14.82 9.15
CA PHE A 270 -1.17 13.92 10.23
C PHE A 270 -0.01 13.26 10.98
N GLU A 271 1.23 13.70 10.77
CA GLU A 271 2.37 13.18 11.52
C GLU A 271 2.25 13.50 13.02
N HIS A 272 2.61 12.52 13.86
CA HIS A 272 2.76 12.80 15.27
C HIS A 272 3.82 13.90 15.47
N PRO A 273 3.62 14.92 16.33
CA PRO A 273 4.55 16.06 16.46
C PRO A 273 6.00 15.66 16.73
N GLN A 274 6.23 14.56 17.46
CA GLN A 274 7.59 14.07 17.72
C GLN A 274 8.20 13.36 16.48
N VAL A 275 7.38 12.75 15.61
CA VAL A 275 7.83 12.20 14.34
C VAL A 275 8.23 13.33 13.40
N SER A 276 7.39 14.36 13.29
CA SER A 276 7.69 15.57 12.51
C SER A 276 9.02 16.20 12.93
N ARG A 277 9.22 16.42 14.24
CA ARG A 277 10.48 16.95 14.78
C ARG A 277 11.69 16.06 14.48
N ARG A 278 11.53 14.72 14.55
CA ARG A 278 12.61 13.79 14.23
C ARG A 278 12.99 13.82 12.77
N LEU A 279 12.02 13.96 11.85
CA LEU A 279 12.29 14.14 10.43
C LEU A 279 13.06 15.43 10.17
N ASP A 280 12.73 16.54 10.85
CA ASP A 280 13.50 17.78 10.76
C ASP A 280 14.96 17.59 11.23
N LEU A 281 15.16 16.87 12.34
CA LEU A 281 16.51 16.56 12.84
C LEU A 281 17.28 15.60 11.92
N VAL A 282 16.60 14.64 11.28
CA VAL A 282 17.22 13.73 10.29
C VAL A 282 17.67 14.54 9.07
N ASP A 283 16.86 15.49 8.59
CA ASP A 283 17.23 16.39 7.51
C ASP A 283 18.50 17.19 7.83
N GLU A 284 18.53 17.84 9.00
CA GLU A 284 19.70 18.59 9.47
C GLU A 284 20.97 17.72 9.62
N LEU A 285 20.82 16.51 10.18
CA LEU A 285 21.96 15.61 10.42
C LEU A 285 22.53 15.01 9.13
N LEU A 286 21.69 14.78 8.13
CA LEU A 286 22.09 14.10 6.90
C LEU A 286 22.47 15.05 5.75
N ASP A 287 22.24 16.35 5.86
CA ASP A 287 22.47 17.35 4.80
C ASP A 287 23.91 17.34 4.27
N GLU A 288 24.90 17.08 5.15
CA GLU A 288 26.32 17.06 4.76
C GLU A 288 26.78 15.69 4.21
N VAL A 289 26.07 14.59 4.50
CA VAL A 289 26.52 13.22 4.25
C VAL A 289 25.69 12.46 3.23
N VAL A 290 24.52 12.97 2.87
CA VAL A 290 23.64 12.45 1.82
C VAL A 290 23.23 13.60 0.90
N GLY A 291 23.13 13.35 -0.41
CA GLY A 291 22.56 14.36 -1.30
C GLY A 291 21.09 14.61 -0.93
N ALA A 292 20.70 15.87 -0.67
CA ALA A 292 19.30 16.25 -0.45
C ALA A 292 18.60 16.53 -1.79
N VAL A 293 17.32 16.14 -1.88
CA VAL A 293 16.46 16.44 -3.04
C VAL A 293 15.32 17.35 -2.65
#